data_5652114efac16583cd8c23311816909a
#
_entry.id   5652114efac16583cd8c23311816909a
#
_cell.length_a   1.000
_cell.length_b   1.000
_cell.length_c   1.000
_cell.angle_alpha   90.00
_cell.angle_beta   90.00
_cell.angle_gamma   90.00
#
_symmetry.space_group_name_H-M   'P 1'
#
loop_
_entity.id
_entity.type
_entity.pdbx_description
1 polymer ?
#
loop_
_entity_poly.entity_id
_entity_poly.type
_entity_poly.pdbx_seq_one_letter_code
_entity_poly.pdbx_strand_id
1 'polypeptide(L)'
;MRKTYGSLLPGMKPAELGGKLIAIEGTDGAGRTTQINLIKPWLEELGHAVLDTGMTRSCLAGDGIRRAKEGNNVGRVTQSLFYATDFIDRLENEIVPALRAGFVVLTDRYIYSLMARAIVRGVDPIWIRSIYSAALRPDAVFYLHVDVDQLIPRVAFSRGFDYWESGMDLYPAHDMYEAFRNYQSALLREFARLGLEYGFETLDASPDAETVFSVLRPRILRVLQSTAQPEFPARQAAESDLAARPSAAAGPPVAIGFPRTTEPLAIPANSSIFASLLAARTDLETAIKSLSRNATTTSNGNTRSGAGATIQPNALIPPSVA
;
A
#
# COMPACT_ATOMS: atom_id res chain seq x y z
N MET A 1 -6.64 4.34 23.68
CA MET A 1 -6.52 3.00 23.10
C MET A 1 -6.73 3.10 21.60
N ARG A 2 -5.83 2.56 20.77
CA ARG A 2 -5.91 2.65 19.30
C ARG A 2 -7.15 1.93 18.78
N LYS A 3 -7.87 2.53 17.83
CA LYS A 3 -9.10 1.99 17.24
C LYS A 3 -8.83 1.43 15.84
N THR A 4 -9.63 0.46 15.40
CA THR A 4 -9.74 -0.01 14.02
C THR A 4 -11.04 0.48 13.38
N TYR A 5 -11.20 0.25 12.08
CA TYR A 5 -12.46 0.54 11.38
C TYR A 5 -13.50 -0.58 11.53
N GLY A 6 -13.11 -1.73 12.03
CA GLY A 6 -13.98 -2.87 12.28
C GLY A 6 -13.26 -3.92 13.13
N SER A 7 -13.08 -5.12 12.60
CA SER A 7 -12.46 -6.24 13.31
C SER A 7 -10.96 -6.04 13.51
N LEU A 8 -10.43 -6.49 14.64
CA LEU A 8 -9.00 -6.56 14.88
C LEU A 8 -8.38 -7.74 14.12
N LEU A 9 -7.13 -7.60 13.70
CA LEU A 9 -6.34 -8.75 13.27
C LEU A 9 -6.13 -9.73 14.44
N PRO A 10 -6.09 -11.04 14.18
CA PRO A 10 -5.76 -12.04 15.21
C PRO A 10 -4.44 -11.72 15.90
N GLY A 11 -4.42 -11.73 17.22
CA GLY A 11 -3.23 -11.44 18.02
C GLY A 11 -2.84 -9.97 18.15
N MET A 12 -3.53 -9.05 17.50
CA MET A 12 -3.27 -7.61 17.65
C MET A 12 -3.88 -7.09 18.95
N LYS A 13 -3.06 -6.46 19.78
CA LYS A 13 -3.47 -5.80 21.02
C LYS A 13 -3.29 -4.28 20.89
N PRO A 14 -4.34 -3.53 20.63
CA PRO A 14 -4.27 -2.09 20.40
C PRO A 14 -3.65 -1.28 21.55
N ALA A 15 -3.72 -1.79 22.78
CA ALA A 15 -3.11 -1.15 23.94
C ALA A 15 -1.56 -1.16 23.92
N GLU A 16 -0.96 -2.09 23.15
CA GLU A 16 0.50 -2.20 23.02
C GLU A 16 1.07 -1.27 21.93
N LEU A 17 0.22 -0.58 21.15
CA LEU A 17 0.63 0.24 20.02
C LEU A 17 0.85 1.69 20.47
N GLY A 18 2.04 1.98 21.00
CA GLY A 18 2.41 3.30 21.55
C GLY A 18 2.89 4.32 20.51
N GLY A 19 3.32 3.87 19.33
CA GLY A 19 3.78 4.74 18.24
C GLY A 19 2.68 5.61 17.63
N LYS A 20 3.02 6.37 16.58
CA LYS A 20 2.09 7.25 15.86
C LYS A 20 1.96 6.79 14.41
N LEU A 21 0.73 6.74 13.89
CA LEU A 21 0.43 6.42 12.49
C LEU A 21 -0.10 7.66 11.79
N ILE A 22 0.65 8.16 10.82
CA ILE A 22 0.32 9.36 10.03
C ILE A 22 0.21 8.96 8.57
N ALA A 23 -0.95 9.20 7.97
CA ALA A 23 -1.18 8.95 6.55
C ALA A 23 -1.08 10.25 5.75
N ILE A 24 -0.29 10.21 4.66
CA ILE A 24 -0.22 11.29 3.66
C ILE A 24 -0.99 10.81 2.43
N GLU A 25 -2.11 11.43 2.17
CA GLU A 25 -3.01 11.09 1.08
C GLU A 25 -3.02 12.16 -0.01
N GLY A 26 -3.48 11.79 -1.18
CA GLY A 26 -3.58 12.69 -2.34
C GLY A 26 -3.60 11.94 -3.66
N THR A 27 -3.98 12.63 -4.72
CA THR A 27 -3.97 12.11 -6.09
C THR A 27 -2.54 11.97 -6.64
N ASP A 28 -2.40 11.41 -7.82
CA ASP A 28 -1.10 11.31 -8.50
C ASP A 28 -0.62 12.71 -8.89
N GLY A 29 0.64 13.03 -8.59
CA GLY A 29 1.20 14.38 -8.79
C GLY A 29 0.94 15.38 -7.66
N ALA A 30 0.24 15.01 -6.58
CA ALA A 30 -0.03 15.91 -5.45
C ALA A 30 1.21 16.22 -4.56
N GLY A 31 2.36 15.57 -4.79
CA GLY A 31 3.59 15.86 -4.06
C GLY A 31 3.79 15.06 -2.77
N ARG A 32 3.03 13.98 -2.53
CA ARG A 32 3.12 13.16 -1.31
C ARG A 32 4.52 12.66 -1.02
N THR A 33 5.18 12.01 -1.98
CA THR A 33 6.53 11.45 -1.82
C THR A 33 7.54 12.55 -1.51
N THR A 34 7.40 13.72 -2.13
CA THR A 34 8.23 14.89 -1.82
C THR A 34 8.07 15.31 -0.37
N GLN A 35 6.83 15.40 0.13
CA GLN A 35 6.58 15.75 1.52
C GLN A 35 7.12 14.68 2.49
N ILE A 36 6.97 13.40 2.21
CA ILE A 36 7.52 12.32 3.05
C ILE A 36 9.05 12.41 3.12
N ASN A 37 9.71 12.71 1.99
CA ASN A 37 11.16 12.89 1.95
C ASN A 37 11.65 14.11 2.75
N LEU A 38 10.80 15.11 2.97
CA LEU A 38 11.09 16.24 3.86
C LEU A 38 10.73 15.93 5.33
N ILE A 39 9.59 15.28 5.55
CA ILE A 39 9.07 14.97 6.90
C ILE A 39 9.97 13.96 7.62
N LYS A 40 10.40 12.89 6.93
CA LYS A 40 11.13 11.80 7.56
C LYS A 40 12.44 12.26 8.20
N PRO A 41 13.41 12.89 7.47
CA PRO A 41 14.66 13.34 8.09
C PRO A 41 14.42 14.38 9.17
N TRP A 42 13.46 15.27 9.01
CA TRP A 42 13.11 16.25 10.03
C TRP A 42 12.60 15.59 11.33
N LEU A 43 11.80 14.52 11.26
CA LEU A 43 11.38 13.78 12.45
C LEU A 43 12.54 13.01 13.09
N GLU A 44 13.44 12.47 12.29
CA GLU A 44 14.65 11.79 12.77
C GLU A 44 15.60 12.77 13.48
N GLU A 45 15.75 14.00 12.99
CA GLU A 45 16.49 15.09 13.66
C GLU A 45 15.85 15.48 15.01
N LEU A 46 14.53 15.36 15.15
CA LEU A 46 13.82 15.57 16.41
C LEU A 46 13.94 14.37 17.38
N GLY A 47 14.64 13.31 16.99
CA GLY A 47 14.88 12.12 17.82
C GLY A 47 13.79 11.04 17.72
N HIS A 48 12.92 11.09 16.73
CA HIS A 48 11.92 10.05 16.51
C HIS A 48 12.46 8.94 15.60
N ALA A 49 12.21 7.70 15.94
CA ALA A 49 12.37 6.57 15.02
C ALA A 49 11.21 6.59 14.01
N VAL A 50 11.52 6.57 12.71
CA VAL A 50 10.52 6.73 11.64
C VAL A 50 10.52 5.51 10.72
N LEU A 51 9.34 4.91 10.51
CA LEU A 51 9.09 3.96 9.43
C LEU A 51 8.38 4.68 8.29
N ASP A 52 8.99 4.70 7.10
CA ASP A 52 8.35 5.12 5.86
C ASP A 52 7.86 3.88 5.10
N THR A 53 6.56 3.77 4.93
CA THR A 53 5.91 2.70 4.16
C THR A 53 4.87 3.28 3.21
N GLY A 54 4.25 2.46 2.37
CA GLY A 54 3.25 2.94 1.41
C GLY A 54 2.73 1.85 0.49
N MET A 55 1.76 2.22 -0.34
CA MET A 55 1.11 1.31 -1.27
C MET A 55 2.11 0.62 -2.21
N THR A 56 1.92 -0.67 -2.47
CA THR A 56 2.77 -1.53 -3.34
C THR A 56 4.20 -1.78 -2.84
N ARG A 57 4.44 -1.60 -1.54
CA ARG A 57 5.75 -1.82 -0.92
C ARG A 57 5.86 -3.15 -0.16
N SER A 58 4.79 -3.97 -0.12
CA SER A 58 4.83 -5.30 0.46
C SER A 58 5.84 -6.19 -0.29
N CYS A 59 6.68 -6.90 0.46
CA CYS A 59 7.59 -7.89 -0.11
C CYS A 59 6.83 -9.07 -0.73
N LEU A 60 5.64 -9.38 -0.22
CA LEU A 60 4.82 -10.50 -0.69
C LEU A 60 4.06 -10.16 -1.98
N ALA A 61 3.38 -9.00 -2.02
CA ALA A 61 2.41 -8.69 -3.06
C ALA A 61 2.89 -7.64 -4.08
N GLY A 62 3.90 -6.83 -3.76
CA GLY A 62 4.33 -5.70 -4.59
C GLY A 62 4.74 -6.10 -6.01
N ASP A 63 5.50 -7.18 -6.17
CA ASP A 63 5.91 -7.70 -7.48
C ASP A 63 4.72 -8.26 -8.27
N GLY A 64 3.80 -8.95 -7.60
CA GLY A 64 2.58 -9.46 -8.22
C GLY A 64 1.70 -8.33 -8.76
N ILE A 65 1.53 -7.25 -8.00
CA ILE A 65 0.80 -6.06 -8.43
C ILE A 65 1.46 -5.43 -9.66
N ARG A 66 2.79 -5.30 -9.66
CA ARG A 66 3.52 -4.72 -10.79
C ARG A 66 3.29 -5.53 -12.07
N ARG A 67 3.51 -6.85 -12.03
CA ARG A 67 3.27 -7.76 -13.16
C ARG A 67 1.83 -7.75 -13.64
N ALA A 68 0.86 -7.73 -12.71
CA ALA A 68 -0.54 -7.65 -13.04
C ALA A 68 -0.89 -6.35 -13.78
N LYS A 69 -0.26 -5.23 -13.41
CA LYS A 69 -0.45 -3.94 -14.08
C LYS A 69 0.17 -3.87 -15.47
N GLU A 70 1.33 -4.51 -15.69
CA GLU A 70 2.02 -4.53 -16.98
C GLU A 70 1.16 -5.11 -18.11
N GLY A 71 0.31 -6.10 -17.81
CA GLY A 71 -0.59 -6.71 -18.79
C GLY A 71 -1.84 -5.90 -19.12
N ASN A 72 -2.15 -4.84 -18.38
CA ASN A 72 -3.32 -3.98 -18.52
C ASN A 72 -4.68 -4.71 -18.58
N ASN A 73 -4.77 -5.93 -18.04
CA ASN A 73 -5.94 -6.80 -18.14
C ASN A 73 -6.50 -7.29 -16.80
N VAL A 74 -6.08 -6.66 -15.70
CA VAL A 74 -6.53 -7.04 -14.35
C VAL A 74 -7.93 -6.48 -14.09
N GLY A 75 -8.87 -7.36 -13.78
CA GLY A 75 -10.22 -6.97 -13.37
C GLY A 75 -10.22 -6.19 -12.05
N ARG A 76 -11.14 -5.24 -11.92
CA ARG A 76 -11.25 -4.33 -10.76
C ARG A 76 -11.31 -5.02 -9.40
N VAL A 77 -11.99 -6.17 -9.30
CA VAL A 77 -12.07 -6.95 -8.05
C VAL A 77 -10.72 -7.58 -7.72
N THR A 78 -10.09 -8.25 -8.70
CA THR A 78 -8.76 -8.85 -8.54
C THR A 78 -7.72 -7.79 -8.15
N GLN A 79 -7.74 -6.63 -8.81
CA GLN A 79 -6.86 -5.51 -8.48
C GLN A 79 -7.07 -5.04 -7.03
N SER A 80 -8.32 -4.93 -6.58
CA SER A 80 -8.65 -4.55 -5.19
C SER A 80 -8.12 -5.56 -4.19
N LEU A 81 -8.20 -6.85 -4.48
CA LEU A 81 -7.68 -7.93 -3.62
C LEU A 81 -6.15 -7.96 -3.58
N PHE A 82 -5.47 -7.71 -4.70
CA PHE A 82 -4.01 -7.55 -4.71
C PHE A 82 -3.56 -6.41 -3.80
N TYR A 83 -4.21 -5.25 -3.90
CA TYR A 83 -3.92 -4.12 -3.01
C TYR A 83 -4.29 -4.40 -1.55
N ALA A 84 -5.35 -5.17 -1.31
CA ALA A 84 -5.70 -5.58 0.05
C ALA A 84 -4.64 -6.52 0.64
N THR A 85 -4.11 -7.45 -0.13
CA THR A 85 -3.01 -8.33 0.28
C THR A 85 -1.74 -7.52 0.60
N ASP A 86 -1.35 -6.57 -0.27
CA ASP A 86 -0.24 -5.65 -0.02
C ASP A 86 -0.44 -4.88 1.29
N PHE A 87 -1.64 -4.37 1.51
CA PHE A 87 -1.96 -3.61 2.70
C PHE A 87 -1.89 -4.47 3.98
N ILE A 88 -2.50 -5.65 3.98
CA ILE A 88 -2.52 -6.54 5.16
C ILE A 88 -1.12 -7.03 5.50
N ASP A 89 -0.32 -7.42 4.52
CA ASP A 89 1.07 -7.83 4.73
C ASP A 89 1.89 -6.72 5.40
N ARG A 90 1.80 -5.49 4.91
CA ARG A 90 2.45 -4.34 5.54
C ARG A 90 1.88 -4.01 6.92
N LEU A 91 0.58 -4.18 7.12
CA LEU A 91 -0.05 -3.95 8.41
C LEU A 91 0.51 -4.91 9.47
N GLU A 92 0.61 -6.20 9.14
CA GLU A 92 1.08 -7.25 10.05
C GLU A 92 2.60 -7.19 10.27
N ASN A 93 3.38 -7.02 9.21
CA ASN A 93 4.83 -7.22 9.23
C ASN A 93 5.65 -5.92 9.35
N GLU A 94 5.06 -4.76 9.12
CA GLU A 94 5.74 -3.46 9.20
C GLU A 94 5.05 -2.51 10.19
N ILE A 95 3.78 -2.16 9.95
CA ILE A 95 3.09 -1.08 10.67
C ILE A 95 2.86 -1.44 12.14
N VAL A 96 2.27 -2.61 12.41
CA VAL A 96 1.98 -3.04 13.79
C VAL A 96 3.26 -3.23 14.62
N PRO A 97 4.31 -3.91 14.12
CA PRO A 97 5.59 -4.00 14.83
C PRO A 97 6.23 -2.64 15.12
N ALA A 98 6.25 -1.72 14.15
CA ALA A 98 6.82 -0.39 14.32
C ALA A 98 6.04 0.44 15.36
N LEU A 99 4.70 0.41 15.31
CA LEU A 99 3.86 1.08 16.30
C LEU A 99 4.05 0.51 17.71
N ARG A 100 4.25 -0.81 17.83
CA ARG A 100 4.55 -1.47 19.10
C ARG A 100 5.91 -1.03 19.65
N ALA A 101 6.88 -0.81 18.78
CA ALA A 101 8.20 -0.29 19.12
C ALA A 101 8.23 1.23 19.39
N GLY A 102 7.10 1.93 19.26
CA GLY A 102 7.00 3.36 19.53
C GLY A 102 7.39 4.26 18.34
N PHE A 103 7.54 3.71 17.12
CA PHE A 103 7.91 4.49 15.94
C PHE A 103 6.80 5.44 15.49
N VAL A 104 7.21 6.50 14.79
CA VAL A 104 6.32 7.26 13.92
C VAL A 104 6.27 6.55 12.57
N VAL A 105 5.08 6.04 12.21
CA VAL A 105 4.84 5.40 10.93
C VAL A 105 4.25 6.45 9.98
N LEU A 106 5.01 6.78 8.93
CA LEU A 106 4.54 7.60 7.80
C LEU A 106 4.12 6.67 6.66
N THR A 107 2.89 6.81 6.18
CA THR A 107 2.44 6.03 5.03
C THR A 107 2.11 6.91 3.83
N ASP A 108 2.84 6.68 2.70
CA ASP A 108 2.50 7.24 1.38
C ASP A 108 1.32 6.46 0.82
N ARG A 109 0.13 7.00 0.98
CA ARG A 109 -1.17 6.36 0.80
C ARG A 109 -1.47 5.31 1.87
N TYR A 110 -2.69 5.31 2.29
CA TYR A 110 -3.27 4.32 3.19
C TYR A 110 -4.51 3.70 2.53
N ILE A 111 -5.42 3.15 3.31
CA ILE A 111 -6.65 2.51 2.80
C ILE A 111 -7.52 3.47 1.96
N TYR A 112 -7.42 4.77 2.17
CA TYR A 112 -8.32 5.75 1.52
C TYR A 112 -8.02 5.88 0.03
N SER A 113 -6.76 5.93 -0.37
CA SER A 113 -6.37 5.83 -1.79
C SER A 113 -6.85 4.53 -2.43
N LEU A 114 -6.78 3.42 -1.70
CA LEU A 114 -7.19 2.11 -2.19
C LEU A 114 -8.71 2.07 -2.38
N MET A 115 -9.48 2.56 -1.40
CA MET A 115 -10.94 2.68 -1.49
C MET A 115 -11.36 3.66 -2.61
N ALA A 116 -10.78 4.86 -2.68
CA ALA A 116 -11.11 5.84 -3.70
C ALA A 116 -10.92 5.28 -5.12
N ARG A 117 -9.78 4.65 -5.39
CA ARG A 117 -9.47 4.04 -6.68
C ARG A 117 -10.41 2.88 -7.04
N ALA A 118 -10.80 2.07 -6.06
CA ALA A 118 -11.73 0.97 -6.26
C ALA A 118 -13.16 1.49 -6.53
N ILE A 119 -13.63 2.45 -5.74
CA ILE A 119 -14.98 3.04 -5.86
C ILE A 119 -15.14 3.76 -7.21
N VAL A 120 -14.16 4.55 -7.62
CA VAL A 120 -14.16 5.22 -8.93
C VAL A 120 -14.21 4.20 -10.08
N ARG A 121 -13.61 3.02 -9.90
CA ARG A 121 -13.71 1.89 -10.84
C ARG A 121 -14.99 1.10 -10.72
N GLY A 122 -15.97 1.55 -9.92
CA GLY A 122 -17.27 0.92 -9.79
C GLY A 122 -17.28 -0.33 -8.91
N VAL A 123 -16.31 -0.47 -8.00
CA VAL A 123 -16.38 -1.47 -6.92
C VAL A 123 -17.37 -0.98 -5.87
N ASP A 124 -18.15 -1.91 -5.33
CA ASP A 124 -19.15 -1.60 -4.31
C ASP A 124 -18.49 -0.96 -3.08
N PRO A 125 -18.96 0.23 -2.64
CA PRO A 125 -18.35 0.95 -1.52
C PRO A 125 -18.46 0.23 -0.18
N ILE A 126 -19.51 -0.58 0.04
CA ILE A 126 -19.68 -1.33 1.29
C ILE A 126 -18.70 -2.50 1.32
N TRP A 127 -18.60 -3.20 0.19
CA TRP A 127 -17.66 -4.31 0.05
C TRP A 127 -16.20 -3.88 0.26
N ILE A 128 -15.75 -2.80 -0.41
CA ILE A 128 -14.35 -2.37 -0.28
C ILE A 128 -14.02 -1.87 1.14
N ARG A 129 -14.97 -1.24 1.85
CA ARG A 129 -14.78 -0.88 3.26
C ARG A 129 -14.68 -2.10 4.15
N SER A 130 -15.44 -3.17 3.87
CA SER A 130 -15.37 -4.41 4.65
C SER A 130 -14.00 -5.08 4.55
N ILE A 131 -13.37 -5.03 3.37
CA ILE A 131 -12.02 -5.54 3.15
C ILE A 131 -10.99 -4.83 4.04
N TYR A 132 -11.09 -3.50 4.16
CA TYR A 132 -10.16 -2.70 4.97
C TYR A 132 -10.61 -2.51 6.43
N SER A 133 -11.58 -3.29 6.91
CA SER A 133 -12.12 -3.17 8.27
C SER A 133 -11.07 -3.41 9.38
N ALA A 134 -10.04 -4.22 9.11
CA ALA A 134 -8.95 -4.48 10.04
C ALA A 134 -7.92 -3.32 10.13
N ALA A 135 -8.03 -2.32 9.27
CA ALA A 135 -7.11 -1.20 9.27
C ALA A 135 -7.16 -0.41 10.59
N LEU A 136 -5.99 -0.06 11.10
CA LEU A 136 -5.87 0.84 12.24
C LEU A 136 -6.31 2.25 11.84
N ARG A 137 -6.98 2.95 12.75
CA ARG A 137 -7.26 4.39 12.56
C ARG A 137 -5.97 5.17 12.73
N PRO A 138 -5.54 5.97 11.74
CA PRO A 138 -4.39 6.84 11.87
C PRO A 138 -4.58 7.89 12.97
N ASP A 139 -3.48 8.39 13.51
CA ASP A 139 -3.50 9.53 14.42
C ASP A 139 -3.75 10.85 13.66
N ALA A 140 -3.40 10.89 12.37
CA ALA A 140 -3.79 11.95 11.44
C ALA A 140 -3.81 11.43 10.00
N VAL A 141 -4.69 12.02 9.19
CA VAL A 141 -4.71 11.86 7.73
C VAL A 141 -4.58 13.24 7.11
N PHE A 142 -3.41 13.52 6.53
CA PHE A 142 -3.15 14.76 5.80
C PHE A 142 -3.42 14.53 4.32
N TYR A 143 -4.46 15.17 3.81
CA TYR A 143 -4.84 15.09 2.40
C TYR A 143 -4.27 16.28 1.64
N LEU A 144 -3.30 16.01 0.78
CA LEU A 144 -2.69 16.99 -0.13
C LEU A 144 -3.61 17.19 -1.33
N HIS A 145 -4.36 18.27 -1.33
CA HIS A 145 -5.27 18.63 -2.40
C HIS A 145 -4.57 19.50 -3.43
N VAL A 146 -4.73 19.15 -4.70
CA VAL A 146 -4.30 19.93 -5.87
C VAL A 146 -5.38 19.80 -6.94
N ASP A 147 -5.80 20.89 -7.54
CA ASP A 147 -6.77 20.88 -8.63
C ASP A 147 -6.23 20.15 -9.87
N VAL A 148 -7.14 19.53 -10.64
CA VAL A 148 -6.76 18.70 -11.78
C VAL A 148 -5.94 19.49 -12.83
N ASP A 149 -6.26 20.76 -13.04
CA ASP A 149 -5.57 21.62 -14.00
C ASP A 149 -4.10 21.90 -13.60
N GLN A 150 -3.80 21.82 -12.31
CA GLN A 150 -2.43 21.93 -11.77
C GLN A 150 -1.74 20.57 -11.70
N LEU A 151 -2.48 19.47 -11.52
CA LEU A 151 -1.95 18.11 -11.53
C LEU A 151 -1.41 17.71 -12.91
N ILE A 152 -2.14 18.06 -13.98
CA ILE A 152 -1.78 17.71 -15.34
C ILE A 152 -0.34 18.12 -15.71
N PRO A 153 0.07 19.40 -15.59
CA PRO A 153 1.46 19.78 -15.91
C PRO A 153 2.47 19.10 -14.99
N ARG A 154 2.17 18.94 -13.69
CA ARG A 154 3.07 18.25 -12.76
C ARG A 154 3.38 16.82 -13.18
N VAL A 155 2.37 16.08 -13.62
CA VAL A 155 2.54 14.69 -14.08
C VAL A 155 3.19 14.65 -15.45
N ALA A 156 2.72 15.46 -16.40
CA ALA A 156 3.20 15.47 -17.78
C ALA A 156 4.71 15.80 -17.87
N PHE A 157 5.18 16.79 -17.08
CA PHE A 157 6.58 17.22 -17.09
C PHE A 157 7.50 16.41 -16.17
N SER A 158 6.97 15.52 -15.32
CA SER A 158 7.79 14.66 -14.46
C SER A 158 8.06 13.29 -15.08
N ARG A 159 7.06 12.42 -15.08
CA ARG A 159 7.15 11.01 -15.50
C ARG A 159 6.24 10.64 -16.67
N GLY A 160 5.42 11.59 -17.14
CA GLY A 160 4.37 11.34 -18.12
C GLY A 160 3.12 10.67 -17.54
N PHE A 161 2.16 10.41 -18.40
CA PHE A 161 0.93 9.73 -18.02
C PHE A 161 1.10 8.21 -18.06
N ASP A 162 0.61 7.55 -17.02
CA ASP A 162 0.57 6.08 -16.90
C ASP A 162 -0.84 5.56 -17.20
N TYR A 163 -0.96 4.37 -17.76
CA TYR A 163 -2.23 3.74 -18.14
C TYR A 163 -3.23 3.70 -16.97
N TRP A 164 -2.78 3.21 -15.81
CA TRP A 164 -3.64 3.04 -14.63
C TRP A 164 -3.93 4.35 -13.89
N GLU A 165 -2.96 5.27 -13.88
CA GLU A 165 -3.13 6.61 -13.28
C GLU A 165 -3.96 7.54 -14.15
N SER A 166 -4.04 7.26 -15.43
CA SER A 166 -4.93 7.95 -16.38
C SER A 166 -6.32 7.33 -16.41
N GLY A 167 -6.54 6.17 -15.81
CA GLY A 167 -7.83 5.49 -15.85
C GLY A 167 -8.21 5.01 -17.25
N MET A 168 -7.24 4.63 -18.09
CA MET A 168 -7.48 4.10 -19.42
C MET A 168 -8.35 2.85 -19.43
N ASP A 169 -8.32 2.09 -18.32
CA ASP A 169 -9.22 0.97 -18.08
C ASP A 169 -10.71 1.37 -17.97
N LEU A 170 -10.99 2.62 -17.63
CA LEU A 170 -12.35 3.19 -17.55
C LEU A 170 -12.75 3.97 -18.79
N TYR A 171 -11.78 4.56 -19.48
CA TYR A 171 -12.00 5.49 -20.60
C TYR A 171 -11.24 5.04 -21.86
N PRO A 172 -11.47 3.81 -22.37
CA PRO A 172 -10.67 3.25 -23.47
C PRO A 172 -10.88 3.98 -24.82
N ALA A 173 -11.96 4.77 -24.95
CA ALA A 173 -12.25 5.57 -26.16
C ALA A 173 -11.66 6.98 -26.12
N HIS A 174 -11.06 7.40 -25.00
CA HIS A 174 -10.45 8.71 -24.83
C HIS A 174 -8.94 8.65 -25.11
N ASP A 175 -8.35 9.78 -25.43
CA ASP A 175 -6.90 9.88 -25.34
C ASP A 175 -6.44 9.89 -23.87
N MET A 176 -5.15 9.69 -23.65
CA MET A 176 -4.60 9.54 -22.30
C MET A 176 -4.72 10.82 -21.46
N TYR A 177 -4.69 11.99 -22.08
CA TYR A 177 -4.86 13.28 -21.42
C TYR A 177 -6.30 13.46 -20.91
N GLU A 178 -7.29 13.21 -21.77
CA GLU A 178 -8.72 13.31 -21.42
C GLU A 178 -9.07 12.26 -20.36
N ALA A 179 -8.60 11.02 -20.54
CA ALA A 179 -8.79 9.95 -19.59
C ALA A 179 -8.21 10.32 -18.21
N PHE A 180 -6.98 10.84 -18.16
CA PHE A 180 -6.33 11.32 -16.94
C PHE A 180 -7.16 12.42 -16.27
N ARG A 181 -7.58 13.43 -17.01
CA ARG A 181 -8.40 14.54 -16.50
C ARG A 181 -9.69 14.03 -15.86
N ASN A 182 -10.41 13.15 -16.55
CA ASN A 182 -11.67 12.58 -16.09
C ASN A 182 -11.48 11.72 -14.84
N TYR A 183 -10.48 10.85 -14.85
CA TYR A 183 -10.20 9.94 -13.75
C TYR A 183 -9.72 10.69 -12.50
N GLN A 184 -8.76 11.61 -12.62
CA GLN A 184 -8.28 12.40 -11.47
C GLN A 184 -9.39 13.30 -10.91
N SER A 185 -10.25 13.89 -11.76
CA SER A 185 -11.41 14.63 -11.29
C SER A 185 -12.39 13.75 -10.51
N ALA A 186 -12.60 12.51 -10.93
CA ALA A 186 -13.42 11.56 -10.19
C ALA A 186 -12.77 11.17 -8.84
N LEU A 187 -11.45 10.98 -8.83
CA LEU A 187 -10.71 10.72 -7.58
C LEU A 187 -10.77 11.89 -6.61
N LEU A 188 -10.62 13.13 -7.07
CA LEU A 188 -10.72 14.33 -6.23
C LEU A 188 -12.09 14.40 -5.54
N ARG A 189 -13.18 14.13 -6.27
CA ARG A 189 -14.54 14.08 -5.71
C ARG A 189 -14.67 12.97 -4.65
N GLU A 190 -14.10 11.80 -4.93
CA GLU A 190 -14.17 10.69 -3.99
C GLU A 190 -13.31 10.94 -2.74
N PHE A 191 -12.12 11.54 -2.89
CA PHE A 191 -11.32 11.97 -1.73
C PHE A 191 -12.02 13.03 -0.89
N ALA A 192 -12.73 13.99 -1.49
CA ALA A 192 -13.51 14.97 -0.74
C ALA A 192 -14.61 14.28 0.09
N ARG A 193 -15.31 13.28 -0.49
CA ARG A 193 -16.31 12.48 0.23
C ARG A 193 -15.69 11.66 1.37
N LEU A 194 -14.58 10.97 1.11
CA LEU A 194 -13.86 10.21 2.13
C LEU A 194 -13.29 11.15 3.22
N GLY A 195 -12.86 12.35 2.85
CA GLY A 195 -12.37 13.35 3.78
C GLY A 195 -13.41 13.76 4.81
N LEU A 196 -14.66 13.94 4.38
CA LEU A 196 -15.78 14.20 5.29
C LEU A 196 -16.12 12.98 6.16
N GLU A 197 -16.09 11.77 5.58
CA GLU A 197 -16.41 10.52 6.28
C GLU A 197 -15.35 10.17 7.34
N TYR A 198 -14.06 10.37 7.02
CA TYR A 198 -12.93 9.92 7.83
C TYR A 198 -12.15 11.07 8.49
N GLY A 199 -12.63 12.31 8.40
CA GLY A 199 -12.04 13.45 9.08
C GLY A 199 -10.63 13.80 8.62
N PHE A 200 -10.41 13.92 7.30
CA PHE A 200 -9.10 14.32 6.78
C PHE A 200 -8.79 15.77 7.12
N GLU A 201 -7.53 16.03 7.44
CA GLU A 201 -7.00 17.37 7.44
C GLU A 201 -6.51 17.72 6.03
N THR A 202 -7.34 18.49 5.29
CA THR A 202 -7.05 18.89 3.92
C THR A 202 -6.08 20.07 3.90
N LEU A 203 -5.04 19.95 3.06
CA LEU A 203 -4.06 21.01 2.82
C LEU A 203 -4.03 21.35 1.34
N ASP A 204 -3.94 22.63 1.04
CA ASP A 204 -3.60 23.07 -0.31
C ASP A 204 -2.14 22.73 -0.59
N ALA A 205 -1.92 21.87 -1.57
CA ALA A 205 -0.59 21.45 -2.03
C ALA A 205 -0.25 22.05 -3.40
N SER A 206 -0.94 23.14 -3.78
CA SER A 206 -0.62 23.94 -4.98
C SER A 206 0.70 24.69 -4.86
N PRO A 207 1.11 25.23 -3.69
CA PRO A 207 2.39 25.89 -3.52
C PRO A 207 3.59 24.97 -3.69
N ASP A 208 4.78 25.53 -3.61
CA ASP A 208 6.05 24.76 -3.60
C ASP A 208 6.16 23.83 -2.38
N ALA A 209 7.09 22.88 -2.49
CA ALA A 209 7.24 21.83 -1.49
C ALA A 209 7.61 22.34 -0.09
N GLU A 210 8.45 23.37 0.02
CA GLU A 210 8.86 23.95 1.29
C GLU A 210 7.72 24.69 1.96
N THR A 211 6.91 25.41 1.21
CA THR A 211 5.72 26.08 1.70
C THR A 211 4.72 25.06 2.27
N VAL A 212 4.43 23.99 1.54
CA VAL A 212 3.56 22.91 2.01
C VAL A 212 4.14 22.23 3.27
N PHE A 213 5.44 21.97 3.28
CA PHE A 213 6.13 21.38 4.42
C PHE A 213 6.06 22.30 5.66
N SER A 214 6.21 23.60 5.48
CA SER A 214 6.10 24.57 6.58
C SER A 214 4.72 24.54 7.26
N VAL A 215 3.66 24.26 6.50
CA VAL A 215 2.29 24.09 7.01
C VAL A 215 2.09 22.73 7.67
N LEU A 216 2.73 21.66 7.17
CA LEU A 216 2.64 20.32 7.72
C LEU A 216 3.34 20.18 9.08
N ARG A 217 4.52 20.77 9.25
CA ARG A 217 5.33 20.63 10.47
C ARG A 217 4.58 20.89 11.77
N PRO A 218 3.94 22.06 11.98
CA PRO A 218 3.24 22.34 13.24
C PRO A 218 2.04 21.41 13.47
N ARG A 219 1.43 20.90 12.42
CA ARG A 219 0.30 19.97 12.49
C ARG A 219 0.77 18.58 12.92
N ILE A 220 1.89 18.09 12.35
CA ILE A 220 2.52 16.84 12.75
C ILE A 220 2.98 16.92 14.22
N LEU A 221 3.60 18.02 14.66
CA LEU A 221 3.99 18.18 16.06
C LEU A 221 2.80 18.08 17.01
N ARG A 222 1.66 18.67 16.68
CA ARG A 222 0.43 18.52 17.49
C ARG A 222 0.00 17.06 17.60
N VAL A 223 0.10 16.29 16.51
CA VAL A 223 -0.21 14.84 16.52
C VAL A 223 0.73 14.08 17.42
N LEU A 224 2.03 14.40 17.39
CA LEU A 224 3.04 13.72 18.23
C LEU A 224 2.83 14.00 19.71
N GLN A 225 2.44 15.22 20.06
CA GLN A 225 2.19 15.64 21.44
C GLN A 225 0.84 15.15 21.99
N SER A 226 -0.11 14.83 21.13
CA SER A 226 -1.43 14.36 21.55
C SER A 226 -1.39 12.94 22.12
N THR A 227 -1.94 12.74 23.30
CA THR A 227 -2.16 11.41 23.88
C THR A 227 -3.48 10.77 23.44
N ALA A 228 -4.41 11.57 22.88
CA ALA A 228 -5.70 11.12 22.39
C ALA A 228 -5.67 10.82 20.89
N GLN A 229 -6.36 9.76 20.45
CA GLN A 229 -6.67 9.58 19.04
C GLN A 229 -7.79 10.56 18.63
N PRO A 230 -7.75 11.10 17.39
CA PRO A 230 -8.81 11.94 16.89
C PRO A 230 -10.15 11.19 16.89
N GLU A 231 -11.22 11.88 17.27
CA GLU A 231 -12.58 11.38 17.07
C GLU A 231 -12.96 11.65 15.62
N PHE A 232 -13.18 10.59 14.86
CA PHE A 232 -13.73 10.70 13.51
C PHE A 232 -15.26 10.78 13.59
N PRO A 233 -15.92 11.54 12.67
CA PRO A 233 -17.38 11.61 12.63
C PRO A 233 -17.98 10.21 12.61
N ALA A 234 -19.05 10.00 13.37
CA ALA A 234 -19.70 8.70 13.43
C ALA A 234 -20.26 8.34 12.05
N ARG A 235 -20.10 7.08 11.68
CA ARG A 235 -20.50 6.45 10.39
C ARG A 235 -21.98 6.66 9.99
N GLN A 236 -22.82 7.20 10.88
CA GLN A 236 -24.27 7.34 10.69
C GLN A 236 -24.69 8.31 9.55
N ALA A 237 -23.85 9.29 9.17
CA ALA A 237 -24.18 10.19 8.08
C ALA A 237 -24.03 9.55 6.67
N ALA A 238 -23.17 8.56 6.52
CA ALA A 238 -22.91 7.94 5.22
C ALA A 238 -23.98 6.92 4.80
N GLU A 239 -24.72 6.34 5.74
CA GLU A 239 -25.80 5.39 5.44
C GLU A 239 -27.08 6.09 4.97
N SER A 240 -27.36 7.30 5.44
CA SER A 240 -28.51 8.09 4.99
C SER A 240 -28.35 8.64 3.58
N ASP A 241 -27.13 9.00 3.16
CA ASP A 241 -26.84 9.49 1.82
C ASP A 241 -26.81 8.36 0.77
N LEU A 242 -26.49 7.11 1.18
CA LEU A 242 -26.59 5.95 0.29
C LEU A 242 -28.04 5.59 -0.05
N ALA A 243 -28.97 5.80 0.91
CA ALA A 243 -30.39 5.56 0.70
C ALA A 243 -31.07 6.64 -0.16
N ALA A 244 -30.48 7.85 -0.22
CA ALA A 244 -30.99 9.00 -0.97
C ALA A 244 -30.50 9.10 -2.42
N ARG A 245 -29.64 8.19 -2.90
CA ARG A 245 -29.20 8.21 -4.30
C ARG A 245 -30.39 7.79 -5.20
N PRO A 246 -30.83 8.67 -6.13
CA PRO A 246 -31.64 8.17 -7.24
C PRO A 246 -30.79 7.11 -7.93
N SER A 247 -31.36 5.92 -8.15
CA SER A 247 -30.77 4.90 -8.99
C SER A 247 -30.36 5.58 -10.32
N ALA A 248 -29.08 5.90 -10.44
CA ALA A 248 -28.54 6.30 -11.72
C ALA A 248 -28.85 5.12 -12.63
N ALA A 249 -29.74 5.35 -13.58
CA ALA A 249 -30.17 4.36 -14.54
C ALA A 249 -28.89 3.69 -15.05
N ALA A 250 -28.69 2.47 -14.63
CA ALA A 250 -27.65 1.63 -15.19
C ALA A 250 -27.95 1.60 -16.68
N GLY A 251 -27.10 2.24 -17.48
CA GLY A 251 -27.12 2.02 -18.90
C GLY A 251 -27.15 0.50 -19.10
N PRO A 252 -27.76 0.01 -20.18
CA PRO A 252 -27.93 -1.43 -20.39
C PRO A 252 -26.57 -2.09 -20.16
N PRO A 253 -26.53 -3.21 -19.39
CA PRO A 253 -25.28 -3.91 -19.13
C PRO A 253 -24.65 -4.18 -20.49
N VAL A 254 -23.47 -3.66 -20.73
CA VAL A 254 -22.65 -4.06 -21.89
C VAL A 254 -22.44 -5.55 -21.66
N ALA A 255 -23.19 -6.36 -22.36
CA ALA A 255 -23.04 -7.81 -22.37
C ALA A 255 -21.65 -8.09 -22.93
N ILE A 256 -20.65 -8.18 -22.05
CA ILE A 256 -19.41 -8.85 -22.38
C ILE A 256 -19.80 -10.29 -22.52
N GLY A 257 -20.11 -10.70 -23.75
CA GLY A 257 -20.40 -12.08 -24.11
C GLY A 257 -19.14 -12.90 -23.89
N PHE A 258 -19.03 -13.48 -22.71
CA PHE A 258 -18.19 -14.68 -22.57
C PHE A 258 -18.91 -15.78 -23.33
N PRO A 259 -18.26 -16.38 -24.32
CA PRO A 259 -18.83 -17.56 -24.93
C PRO A 259 -19.02 -18.60 -23.84
N ARG A 260 -20.27 -18.96 -23.54
CA ARG A 260 -20.59 -20.12 -22.70
C ARG A 260 -20.23 -21.36 -23.50
N THR A 261 -18.98 -21.75 -23.48
CA THR A 261 -18.61 -23.09 -23.88
C THR A 261 -18.97 -23.99 -22.68
N THR A 262 -20.03 -24.79 -22.87
CA THR A 262 -20.47 -25.83 -21.94
C THR A 262 -19.58 -27.09 -22.01
N GLU A 263 -18.43 -26.99 -22.63
CA GLU A 263 -17.45 -28.07 -22.63
C GLU A 263 -16.42 -27.81 -21.50
N PRO A 264 -16.15 -28.82 -20.65
CA PRO A 264 -15.06 -28.71 -19.70
C PRO A 264 -13.77 -28.48 -20.47
N LEU A 265 -13.04 -27.42 -20.15
CA LEU A 265 -11.69 -27.18 -20.68
C LEU A 265 -10.85 -28.42 -20.41
N ALA A 266 -10.67 -29.24 -21.42
CA ALA A 266 -9.67 -30.31 -21.43
C ALA A 266 -8.30 -29.60 -21.34
N ILE A 267 -7.69 -29.59 -20.17
CA ILE A 267 -6.32 -29.16 -19.99
C ILE A 267 -5.46 -30.14 -20.78
N PRO A 268 -4.75 -29.75 -21.84
CA PRO A 268 -3.91 -30.66 -22.57
C PRO A 268 -2.82 -31.18 -21.62
N ALA A 269 -2.74 -32.50 -21.46
CA ALA A 269 -1.80 -33.19 -20.59
C ALA A 269 -0.32 -32.99 -20.96
N ASN A 270 -0.03 -32.14 -21.95
CA ASN A 270 1.31 -31.89 -22.50
C ASN A 270 1.67 -30.37 -22.45
N SER A 271 1.33 -29.64 -21.41
CA SER A 271 1.92 -28.31 -21.28
C SER A 271 3.34 -28.47 -20.70
N SER A 272 4.35 -28.02 -21.45
CA SER A 272 5.75 -27.97 -21.00
C SER A 272 5.96 -27.27 -19.66
N ILE A 273 5.03 -26.42 -19.29
CA ILE A 273 4.97 -25.70 -18.00
C ILE A 273 4.70 -26.66 -16.83
N PHE A 274 3.82 -27.65 -17.02
CA PHE A 274 3.50 -28.60 -15.95
C PHE A 274 4.67 -29.59 -15.73
N ALA A 275 5.34 -29.99 -16.79
CA ALA A 275 6.54 -30.79 -16.70
C ALA A 275 7.71 -30.05 -16.04
N SER A 276 7.87 -28.74 -16.33
CA SER A 276 8.89 -27.90 -15.73
C SER A 276 8.62 -27.63 -14.23
N LEU A 277 7.36 -27.46 -13.82
CA LEU A 277 6.97 -27.30 -12.42
C LEU A 277 7.18 -28.60 -11.63
N LEU A 278 6.91 -29.76 -12.24
CA LEU A 278 7.13 -31.07 -11.61
C LEU A 278 8.63 -31.36 -11.44
N ALA A 279 9.45 -31.02 -12.43
CA ALA A 279 10.91 -31.12 -12.35
C ALA A 279 11.48 -30.21 -11.25
N ALA A 280 11.07 -28.95 -11.20
CA ALA A 280 11.51 -27.99 -10.18
C ALA A 280 11.12 -28.43 -8.75
N ARG A 281 9.96 -29.06 -8.57
CA ARG A 281 9.56 -29.66 -7.30
C ARG A 281 10.46 -30.81 -6.89
N THR A 282 10.82 -31.70 -7.81
CA THR A 282 11.68 -32.84 -7.54
C THR A 282 13.10 -32.40 -7.17
N ASP A 283 13.62 -31.36 -7.84
CA ASP A 283 14.92 -30.76 -7.53
C ASP A 283 14.94 -30.13 -6.15
N LEU A 284 13.87 -29.44 -5.76
CA LEU A 284 13.73 -28.84 -4.43
C LEU A 284 13.66 -29.91 -3.33
N GLU A 285 12.88 -30.97 -3.53
CA GLU A 285 12.80 -32.10 -2.59
C GLU A 285 14.15 -32.82 -2.43
N THR A 286 14.93 -32.93 -3.51
CA THR A 286 16.26 -33.49 -3.49
C THR A 286 17.26 -32.62 -2.75
N ALA A 287 17.21 -31.31 -2.97
CA ALA A 287 18.03 -30.32 -2.25
C ALA A 287 17.74 -30.32 -0.75
N ILE A 288 16.47 -30.36 -0.35
CA ILE A 288 16.07 -30.44 1.07
C ILE A 288 16.57 -31.73 1.71
N LYS A 289 16.49 -32.87 1.03
CA LYS A 289 17.03 -34.16 1.53
C LYS A 289 18.55 -34.17 1.66
N SER A 290 19.27 -33.49 0.78
CA SER A 290 20.73 -33.37 0.86
C SER A 290 21.17 -32.49 2.04
N LEU A 291 20.47 -31.38 2.29
CA LEU A 291 20.72 -30.50 3.43
C LEU A 291 20.44 -31.17 4.77
N SER A 292 19.37 -31.98 4.86
CA SER A 292 19.07 -32.73 6.08
C SER A 292 20.07 -33.89 6.35
N ARG A 293 20.66 -34.49 5.33
CA ARG A 293 21.74 -35.49 5.51
C ARG A 293 23.04 -34.86 5.99
N ASN A 294 23.39 -33.67 5.51
CA ASN A 294 24.60 -32.98 5.95
C ASN A 294 24.48 -32.43 7.39
N ALA A 295 23.27 -32.11 7.85
CA ALA A 295 23.03 -31.68 9.22
C ALA A 295 23.19 -32.83 10.25
N THR A 296 22.92 -34.08 9.83
CA THR A 296 23.07 -35.27 10.69
C THR A 296 24.51 -35.81 10.77
N THR A 297 25.35 -35.50 9.78
CA THR A 297 26.76 -35.92 9.77
C THR A 297 27.69 -35.02 10.59
N THR A 298 27.30 -33.78 10.87
CA THR A 298 28.07 -32.83 11.71
C THR A 298 27.86 -33.00 13.22
N SER A 299 26.89 -33.80 13.64
CA SER A 299 26.58 -34.05 15.07
C SER A 299 27.33 -35.20 15.71
N ASN A 300 28.13 -36.03 14.97
CA ASN A 300 28.78 -37.24 15.52
C ASN A 300 30.30 -37.22 15.40
N GLY A 301 30.97 -36.13 15.60
CA GLY A 301 32.44 -36.13 15.58
C GLY A 301 33.05 -34.91 16.25
N ASN A 302 33.07 -34.89 17.59
CA ASN A 302 34.21 -34.34 18.31
C ASN A 302 34.05 -34.47 19.86
N THR A 303 34.55 -35.57 20.41
CA THR A 303 35.09 -35.59 21.74
C THR A 303 36.55 -36.03 21.63
N ARG A 304 37.51 -35.08 21.78
CA ARG A 304 38.80 -35.26 22.46
C ARG A 304 39.70 -34.02 22.36
N SER A 305 40.04 -33.55 23.57
CA SER A 305 41.34 -32.99 24.05
C SER A 305 42.05 -31.86 23.30
N GLY A 306 42.12 -30.70 23.93
CA GLY A 306 43.42 -30.30 24.51
C GLY A 306 44.21 -29.25 23.71
N ALA A 307 44.58 -28.22 24.45
CA ALA A 307 45.71 -27.31 24.24
C ALA A 307 45.47 -25.98 23.54
N GLY A 308 45.71 -24.92 24.30
CA GLY A 308 45.57 -23.51 23.98
C GLY A 308 46.53 -23.00 22.90
N ALA A 309 46.09 -21.97 22.24
CA ALA A 309 46.94 -20.97 21.63
C ALA A 309 46.15 -19.65 21.48
N THR A 310 46.63 -18.65 22.18
CA THR A 310 46.28 -17.23 22.07
C THR A 310 46.80 -16.71 20.75
N ILE A 311 45.92 -16.09 19.93
CA ILE A 311 46.36 -15.24 18.79
C ILE A 311 45.57 -13.93 18.85
N GLN A 312 46.32 -12.83 18.90
CA GLN A 312 45.89 -11.43 18.88
C GLN A 312 45.39 -11.02 17.49
N PRO A 313 44.56 -9.96 17.40
CA PRO A 313 44.07 -9.43 16.13
C PRO A 313 45.08 -8.50 15.47
N ASN A 314 45.27 -8.63 14.18
CA ASN A 314 45.95 -7.59 13.39
C ASN A 314 45.13 -7.20 12.17
N ALA A 315 45.04 -5.89 12.01
CA ALA A 315 44.37 -5.15 10.97
C ALA A 315 44.89 -5.46 9.57
N LEU A 316 44.03 -5.31 8.55
CA LEU A 316 44.44 -4.81 7.22
C LEU A 316 43.22 -4.33 6.42
N ILE A 317 43.18 -3.03 6.20
CA ILE A 317 42.34 -2.31 5.22
C ILE A 317 43.09 -2.35 3.88
N PRO A 318 42.47 -2.56 2.74
CA PRO A 318 42.98 -2.13 1.47
C PRO A 318 42.13 -1.01 0.83
N PRO A 319 42.72 -0.23 -0.12
CA PRO A 319 42.31 1.14 -0.43
C PRO A 319 41.30 1.26 -1.57
N SER A 320 40.69 2.46 -1.63
CA SER A 320 39.89 3.04 -2.70
C SER A 320 40.61 3.04 -4.06
N VAL A 321 39.87 2.79 -5.15
CA VAL A 321 40.20 3.30 -6.49
C VAL A 321 38.93 3.83 -7.16
N ALA A 322 39.04 5.13 -7.52
CA ALA A 322 38.39 5.99 -8.53
C ALA A 322 36.88 5.77 -8.85
#